data_b443aecf35f3206edbd0a2f828b18101
#
_entry.id   b443aecf35f3206edbd0a2f828b18101
#
_cell.length_a   1.000
_cell.length_b   1.000
_cell.length_c   1.000
_cell.angle_alpha   90.00
_cell.angle_beta   90.00
_cell.angle_gamma   90.00
#
_symmetry.space_group_name_H-M   'P 1'
#
loop_
_entity.id
_entity.type
_entity.pdbx_description
1 polymer ?
#
loop_
_entity_poly.entity_id
_entity_poly.type
_entity_poly.pdbx_seq_one_letter_code
_entity_poly.pdbx_strand_id
1 'polypeptide(L)'
;MPRSGPILSGRYNTMEVIYRYDGSFEGFLCCVFDSYVNKEIPWEFQDESHLAQSLFPVRWIGTDLRHAQRILVSLEKIDPWAKELVVKGFLTCAANKELLLYRFIRALYRVGKPLLRQLSDDALLPLLKAVRHLDGEVHLLKGFVRFSEFEGMLAGEIRPKNRVLPLLRHHFCSRMYNETFLLYDRTHHEALLHEPGKWAILPLEEFKMAAPSAAEAQYRRLWKRFYDTIEIKERHNPKLRRTHMPQRYWDTMTEFQDESYFLAGTEALPDNPLPLEQAHTPSPLPPSSPAVSG
;
A
#
# COMPACT_ATOMS: atom_id res chain seq x y z
N MET A 1 5.84 20.31 41.72
CA MET A 1 6.32 21.42 40.88
C MET A 1 6.86 20.82 39.59
N PRO A 2 6.21 20.95 38.45
CA PRO A 2 6.72 20.50 37.14
C PRO A 2 7.69 21.52 36.57
N ARG A 3 8.86 21.07 36.20
CA ARG A 3 9.89 21.90 35.56
C ARG A 3 9.50 22.15 34.10
N SER A 4 9.26 23.42 33.76
CA SER A 4 9.08 23.94 32.43
C SER A 4 10.35 23.73 31.61
N GLY A 5 10.23 22.99 30.51
CA GLY A 5 11.27 22.86 29.50
C GLY A 5 11.43 24.16 28.68
N PRO A 6 12.57 24.37 27.97
CA PRO A 6 12.91 25.64 27.36
C PRO A 6 11.98 25.95 26.17
N ILE A 7 11.33 27.10 26.27
CA ILE A 7 10.58 27.76 25.21
C ILE A 7 11.56 28.17 24.09
N LEU A 8 11.38 27.62 22.90
CA LEU A 8 12.12 28.00 21.71
C LEU A 8 11.75 29.43 21.26
N SER A 9 12.52 30.41 21.69
CA SER A 9 12.41 31.80 21.26
C SER A 9 13.11 32.03 19.93
N GLY A 10 12.47 31.61 18.83
CA GLY A 10 12.74 32.15 17.50
C GLY A 10 11.48 32.88 17.06
N ARG A 11 11.59 34.17 16.68
CA ARG A 11 10.47 35.00 16.21
C ARG A 11 9.90 34.45 14.89
N TYR A 12 9.18 33.35 14.97
CA TYR A 12 8.22 32.97 13.93
C TYR A 12 6.91 33.69 14.28
N ASN A 13 6.33 34.36 13.30
CA ASN A 13 5.00 34.90 13.42
C ASN A 13 4.03 33.71 13.52
N THR A 14 3.71 33.30 14.74
CA THR A 14 2.88 32.11 15.05
C THR A 14 1.40 32.42 14.80
N MET A 15 1.05 32.91 13.63
CA MET A 15 -0.35 32.82 13.21
C MET A 15 -0.59 31.33 12.91
N GLU A 16 -1.48 30.71 13.68
CA GLU A 16 -1.98 29.38 13.43
C GLU A 16 -2.63 29.37 12.06
N VAL A 17 -1.95 28.83 11.06
CA VAL A 17 -2.37 28.76 9.67
C VAL A 17 -2.62 27.32 9.28
N ILE A 18 -3.69 27.09 8.53
CA ILE A 18 -4.00 25.81 7.92
C ILE A 18 -3.54 25.86 6.47
N TYR A 19 -2.76 24.86 6.06
CA TYR A 19 -2.38 24.70 4.67
C TYR A 19 -3.35 23.74 3.99
N ARG A 20 -3.98 24.21 2.91
CA ARG A 20 -4.85 23.40 2.05
C ARG A 20 -4.16 23.14 0.73
N TYR A 21 -4.24 21.91 0.25
CA TYR A 21 -3.57 21.44 -0.95
C TYR A 21 -4.41 20.37 -1.68
N ASP A 22 -3.95 19.91 -2.85
CA ASP A 22 -4.67 18.98 -3.72
C ASP A 22 -4.69 17.50 -3.24
N GLY A 23 -4.16 17.19 -2.05
CA GLY A 23 -4.08 15.83 -1.52
C GLY A 23 -2.95 14.98 -2.10
N SER A 24 -2.23 15.47 -3.10
CA SER A 24 -1.10 14.77 -3.72
C SER A 24 0.16 14.79 -2.84
N PHE A 25 1.06 13.84 -3.05
CA PHE A 25 2.35 13.83 -2.36
C PHE A 25 3.19 15.06 -2.71
N GLU A 26 3.20 15.43 -3.97
CA GLU A 26 3.88 16.63 -4.48
C GLU A 26 3.31 17.90 -3.89
N GLY A 27 1.99 18.01 -3.76
CA GLY A 27 1.31 19.12 -3.09
C GLY A 27 1.69 19.23 -1.62
N PHE A 28 1.74 18.11 -0.89
CA PHE A 28 2.25 18.10 0.49
C PHE A 28 3.71 18.60 0.58
N LEU A 29 4.59 18.16 -0.33
CA LEU A 29 5.98 18.63 -0.36
C LEU A 29 6.07 20.14 -0.67
N CYS A 30 5.14 20.67 -1.48
CA CYS A 30 5.01 22.11 -1.70
C CYS A 30 4.58 22.84 -0.42
N CYS A 31 3.67 22.26 0.37
CA CYS A 31 3.37 22.81 1.70
C CYS A 31 4.59 22.89 2.59
N VAL A 32 5.44 21.87 2.60
CA VAL A 32 6.72 21.89 3.34
C VAL A 32 7.60 23.01 2.81
N PHE A 33 7.78 23.13 1.48
CA PHE A 33 8.59 24.17 0.86
C PHE A 33 8.12 25.58 1.23
N ASP A 34 6.82 25.84 1.06
CA ASP A 34 6.22 27.15 1.32
C ASP A 34 6.29 27.55 2.80
N SER A 35 6.22 26.59 3.72
CA SER A 35 6.39 26.84 5.15
C SER A 35 7.76 27.46 5.48
N TYR A 36 8.80 27.09 4.74
CA TYR A 36 10.13 27.69 4.88
C TYR A 36 10.25 29.04 4.20
N VAL A 37 9.66 29.19 3.01
CA VAL A 37 9.67 30.48 2.27
C VAL A 37 8.93 31.54 3.06
N ASN A 38 7.73 31.23 3.55
CA ASN A 38 6.88 32.16 4.29
C ASN A 38 7.27 32.27 5.78
N LYS A 39 8.19 31.43 6.27
CA LYS A 39 8.57 31.34 7.69
C LYS A 39 7.35 31.06 8.59
N GLU A 40 6.43 30.21 8.13
CA GLU A 40 5.22 29.81 8.83
C GLU A 40 5.36 28.39 9.41
N ILE A 41 4.55 28.10 10.41
CA ILE A 41 4.44 26.76 10.98
C ILE A 41 2.95 26.39 10.90
N PRO A 42 2.54 25.63 9.86
CA PRO A 42 1.15 25.22 9.74
C PRO A 42 0.75 24.35 10.94
N TRP A 43 -0.44 24.64 11.43
CA TRP A 43 -1.07 23.89 12.51
C TRP A 43 -1.68 22.58 11.98
N GLU A 44 -2.21 22.61 10.77
CA GLU A 44 -2.92 21.51 10.13
C GLU A 44 -2.70 21.55 8.62
N PHE A 45 -2.80 20.37 8.00
CA PHE A 45 -2.83 20.17 6.55
C PHE A 45 -4.18 19.57 6.18
N GLN A 46 -4.84 20.15 5.18
CA GLN A 46 -6.14 19.70 4.68
C GLN A 46 -6.06 19.47 3.18
N ASP A 47 -6.60 18.35 2.71
CA ASP A 47 -6.86 18.13 1.29
C ASP A 47 -8.22 18.71 0.86
N GLU A 48 -8.52 18.65 -0.44
CA GLU A 48 -9.77 19.19 -0.99
C GLU A 48 -11.03 18.49 -0.45
N SER A 49 -10.93 17.29 0.09
CA SER A 49 -12.06 16.55 0.64
C SER A 49 -12.51 17.10 2.01
N HIS A 50 -11.63 17.84 2.69
CA HIS A 50 -11.91 18.42 4.01
C HIS A 50 -12.41 19.86 3.88
N LEU A 51 -13.70 20.02 3.61
CA LEU A 51 -14.36 21.34 3.53
C LEU A 51 -14.77 21.90 4.91
N ALA A 52 -14.15 21.48 6.00
CA ALA A 52 -14.48 21.99 7.31
C ALA A 52 -14.22 23.50 7.41
N GLN A 53 -15.20 24.25 7.93
CA GLN A 53 -15.02 25.65 8.27
C GLN A 53 -14.02 25.75 9.43
N SER A 54 -12.96 26.51 9.23
CA SER A 54 -11.94 26.73 10.24
C SER A 54 -12.03 28.16 10.79
N LEU A 55 -11.76 28.31 12.09
CA LEU A 55 -11.56 29.62 12.72
C LEU A 55 -10.17 30.20 12.42
N PHE A 56 -9.25 29.37 11.94
CA PHE A 56 -7.89 29.77 11.58
C PHE A 56 -7.83 30.18 10.10
N PRO A 57 -6.93 31.11 9.73
CA PRO A 57 -6.70 31.45 8.34
C PRO A 57 -6.26 30.24 7.53
N VAL A 58 -6.89 30.02 6.38
CA VAL A 58 -6.57 28.94 5.45
C VAL A 58 -5.76 29.52 4.31
N ARG A 59 -4.62 28.89 4.00
CA ARG A 59 -3.80 29.21 2.84
C ARG A 59 -3.81 28.03 1.87
N TRP A 60 -4.21 28.30 0.64
CA TRP A 60 -4.10 27.34 -0.46
C TRP A 60 -2.67 27.28 -0.98
N ILE A 61 -2.12 26.07 -1.11
CA ILE A 61 -0.79 25.82 -1.63
C ILE A 61 -0.93 25.07 -2.96
N GLY A 62 -0.51 25.73 -4.03
CA GLY A 62 -0.49 25.10 -5.36
C GLY A 62 0.65 24.11 -5.53
N THR A 63 0.44 23.07 -6.32
CA THR A 63 1.45 22.04 -6.59
C THR A 63 2.41 22.51 -7.68
N ASP A 64 3.69 22.65 -7.35
CA ASP A 64 4.82 22.89 -8.26
C ASP A 64 5.83 21.74 -8.13
N LEU A 65 5.97 20.96 -9.19
CA LEU A 65 6.88 19.80 -9.22
C LEU A 65 8.34 20.16 -8.94
N ARG A 66 8.76 21.37 -9.27
CA ARG A 66 10.14 21.82 -8.99
C ARG A 66 10.34 22.05 -7.50
N HIS A 67 9.36 22.60 -6.79
CA HIS A 67 9.41 22.78 -5.34
C HIS A 67 9.38 21.41 -4.63
N ALA A 68 8.48 20.52 -5.02
CA ALA A 68 8.44 19.16 -4.51
C ALA A 68 9.76 18.42 -4.70
N GLN A 69 10.34 18.48 -5.90
CA GLN A 69 11.62 17.85 -6.21
C GLN A 69 12.79 18.41 -5.38
N ARG A 70 12.80 19.72 -5.09
CA ARG A 70 13.83 20.31 -4.22
C ARG A 70 13.78 19.73 -2.81
N ILE A 71 12.60 19.50 -2.25
CA ILE A 71 12.46 18.85 -0.94
C ILE A 71 12.97 17.41 -1.01
N LEU A 72 12.55 16.61 -2.01
CA LEU A 72 13.01 15.22 -2.17
C LEU A 72 14.53 15.11 -2.30
N VAL A 73 15.14 15.94 -3.13
CA VAL A 73 16.60 15.98 -3.30
C VAL A 73 17.31 16.39 -2.00
N SER A 74 16.75 17.33 -1.25
CA SER A 74 17.33 17.76 0.02
C SER A 74 17.29 16.66 1.09
N LEU A 75 16.20 15.91 1.15
CA LEU A 75 16.07 14.74 2.04
C LEU A 75 17.06 13.63 1.67
N GLU A 76 17.19 13.33 0.37
CA GLU A 76 18.12 12.32 -0.15
C GLU A 76 19.58 12.68 0.12
N LYS A 77 19.95 13.98 0.05
CA LYS A 77 21.30 14.47 0.40
C LYS A 77 21.63 14.27 1.88
N ILE A 78 20.64 14.34 2.77
CA ILE A 78 20.85 14.07 4.20
C ILE A 78 21.01 12.56 4.39
N ASP A 79 20.04 11.78 3.92
CA ASP A 79 20.09 10.32 3.93
C ASP A 79 19.00 9.73 2.99
N PRO A 80 19.33 8.78 2.08
CA PRO A 80 18.35 8.11 1.23
C PRO A 80 17.22 7.44 2.01
N TRP A 81 17.51 6.92 3.20
CA TRP A 81 16.50 6.32 4.07
C TRP A 81 15.50 7.35 4.60
N ALA A 82 15.94 8.59 4.86
CA ALA A 82 15.02 9.66 5.26
C ALA A 82 14.02 10.00 4.16
N LYS A 83 14.46 10.03 2.91
CA LYS A 83 13.59 10.20 1.73
C LYS A 83 12.58 9.04 1.65
N GLU A 84 13.05 7.79 1.73
CA GLU A 84 12.19 6.61 1.71
C GLU A 84 11.15 6.65 2.83
N LEU A 85 11.55 7.04 4.04
CA LEU A 85 10.67 7.15 5.20
C LEU A 85 9.56 8.19 4.98
N VAL A 86 9.86 9.31 4.33
CA VAL A 86 8.87 10.34 3.98
C VAL A 86 7.90 9.82 2.91
N VAL A 87 8.41 9.19 1.85
CA VAL A 87 7.57 8.59 0.79
C VAL A 87 6.62 7.54 1.38
N LYS A 88 7.14 6.59 2.16
CA LYS A 88 6.31 5.56 2.82
C LYS A 88 5.35 6.16 3.84
N GLY A 89 5.82 7.15 4.60
CA GLY A 89 5.00 7.82 5.61
C GLY A 89 3.74 8.46 5.02
N PHE A 90 3.83 9.01 3.81
CA PHE A 90 2.68 9.58 3.11
C PHE A 90 1.64 8.53 2.67
N LEU A 91 2.08 7.28 2.43
CA LEU A 91 1.21 6.16 2.08
C LEU A 91 0.49 5.55 3.29
N THR A 92 0.83 5.95 4.52
CA THR A 92 0.24 5.40 5.74
C THR A 92 -1.18 5.91 5.98
N CYS A 93 -1.98 5.12 6.70
CA CYS A 93 -3.30 5.51 7.21
C CYS A 93 -3.23 6.23 8.57
N ALA A 94 -2.06 6.74 8.97
CA ALA A 94 -1.92 7.43 10.24
C ALA A 94 -2.76 8.71 10.26
N ALA A 95 -3.48 8.92 11.36
CA ALA A 95 -4.17 10.18 11.58
C ALA A 95 -3.15 11.33 11.59
N ASN A 96 -3.47 12.44 10.90
CA ASN A 96 -2.59 13.60 10.76
C ASN A 96 -1.18 13.24 10.24
N LYS A 97 -1.11 12.31 9.27
CA LYS A 97 0.17 11.85 8.66
C LYS A 97 1.00 13.01 8.14
N GLU A 98 0.37 14.02 7.55
CA GLU A 98 1.02 15.22 7.02
C GLU A 98 1.74 15.98 8.15
N LEU A 99 1.09 16.13 9.30
CA LEU A 99 1.69 16.81 10.44
C LEU A 99 2.84 16.00 11.05
N LEU A 100 2.73 14.66 11.08
CA LEU A 100 3.81 13.77 11.50
C LEU A 100 5.02 13.92 10.56
N LEU A 101 4.80 13.86 9.26
CA LEU A 101 5.83 14.03 8.24
C LEU A 101 6.47 15.41 8.29
N TYR A 102 5.66 16.47 8.43
CA TYR A 102 6.15 17.83 8.55
C TYR A 102 7.06 18.01 9.76
N ARG A 103 6.64 17.52 10.93
CA ARG A 103 7.45 17.56 12.16
C ARG A 103 8.76 16.80 12.00
N PHE A 104 8.72 15.62 11.39
CA PHE A 104 9.91 14.84 11.10
C PHE A 104 10.86 15.57 10.15
N ILE A 105 10.37 16.12 9.02
CA ILE A 105 11.20 16.85 8.06
C ILE A 105 11.83 18.09 8.73
N ARG A 106 11.07 18.82 9.53
CA ARG A 106 11.62 19.97 10.27
C ARG A 106 12.67 19.58 11.29
N ALA A 107 12.45 18.49 12.03
CA ALA A 107 13.44 17.96 12.97
C ALA A 107 14.71 17.50 12.22
N LEU A 108 14.52 16.82 11.09
CA LEU A 108 15.63 16.35 10.24
C LEU A 108 16.48 17.51 9.69
N TYR A 109 15.86 18.59 9.22
CA TYR A 109 16.60 19.76 8.73
C TYR A 109 17.33 20.51 9.85
N ARG A 110 16.83 20.43 11.10
CA ARG A 110 17.49 21.05 12.25
C ARG A 110 18.65 20.23 12.79
N VAL A 111 18.48 18.90 12.91
CA VAL A 111 19.42 17.98 13.58
C VAL A 111 20.33 17.27 12.59
N GLY A 112 19.85 17.06 11.37
CA GLY A 112 20.55 16.30 10.33
C GLY A 112 20.50 14.79 10.57
N LYS A 113 21.40 14.06 9.94
CA LYS A 113 21.49 12.57 10.00
C LYS A 113 21.49 11.96 11.42
N PRO A 114 22.06 12.59 12.47
CA PRO A 114 21.99 12.04 13.82
C PRO A 114 20.57 11.78 14.35
N LEU A 115 19.54 12.54 13.88
CA LEU A 115 18.13 12.28 14.23
C LEU A 115 17.71 10.84 13.94
N LEU A 116 18.17 10.29 12.82
CA LEU A 116 17.78 8.95 12.35
C LEU A 116 18.23 7.81 13.28
N ARG A 117 19.15 8.10 14.21
CA ARG A 117 19.61 7.16 15.23
C ARG A 117 18.87 7.31 16.56
N GLN A 118 18.07 8.37 16.71
CA GLN A 118 17.32 8.68 17.93
C GLN A 118 15.91 8.08 17.86
N LEU A 119 15.83 6.76 17.97
CA LEU A 119 14.58 6.00 17.78
C LEU A 119 13.46 6.35 18.78
N SER A 120 13.78 7.05 19.86
CA SER A 120 12.82 7.56 20.86
C SER A 120 12.39 9.02 20.63
N ASP A 121 12.87 9.66 19.55
CA ASP A 121 12.50 11.04 19.22
C ASP A 121 11.00 11.15 18.90
N ASP A 122 10.37 12.20 19.43
CA ASP A 122 8.92 12.42 19.33
C ASP A 122 8.43 12.66 17.87
N ALA A 123 9.31 13.07 16.97
CA ALA A 123 8.98 13.23 15.56
C ALA A 123 9.24 11.94 14.74
N LEU A 124 10.28 11.19 15.10
CA LEU A 124 10.68 9.98 14.36
C LEU A 124 9.89 8.74 14.77
N LEU A 125 9.71 8.49 16.07
CA LEU A 125 9.10 7.26 16.57
C LEU A 125 7.67 7.01 16.05
N PRO A 126 6.75 8.00 16.07
CA PRO A 126 5.40 7.81 15.52
C PRO A 126 5.43 7.46 14.03
N LEU A 127 6.30 8.11 13.26
CA LEU A 127 6.46 7.85 11.83
C LEU A 127 6.98 6.43 11.57
N LEU A 128 7.97 5.97 12.33
CA LEU A 128 8.49 4.60 12.23
C LEU A 128 7.41 3.55 12.54
N LYS A 129 6.56 3.80 13.54
CA LYS A 129 5.43 2.91 13.86
C LYS A 129 4.43 2.84 12.72
N ALA A 130 4.08 3.98 12.12
CA ALA A 130 3.16 4.05 10.99
C ALA A 130 3.72 3.32 9.76
N VAL A 131 4.99 3.54 9.43
CA VAL A 131 5.66 2.86 8.29
C VAL A 131 5.80 1.36 8.54
N ARG A 132 6.10 0.93 9.77
CA ARG A 132 6.12 -0.51 10.11
C ARG A 132 4.75 -1.16 9.92
N HIS A 133 3.66 -0.46 10.25
CA HIS A 133 2.31 -0.93 10.01
C HIS A 133 2.01 -1.08 8.51
N LEU A 134 2.42 -0.10 7.70
CA LEU A 134 2.33 -0.15 6.24
C LEU A 134 3.13 -1.34 5.66
N ASP A 135 4.41 -1.47 6.03
CA ASP A 135 5.28 -2.55 5.55
C ASP A 135 4.74 -3.94 5.94
N GLY A 136 4.18 -4.07 7.15
CA GLY A 136 3.49 -5.29 7.59
C GLY A 136 2.26 -5.61 6.75
N GLU A 137 1.44 -4.62 6.42
CA GLU A 137 0.25 -4.82 5.56
C GLU A 137 0.65 -5.22 4.14
N VAL A 138 1.66 -4.55 3.56
CA VAL A 138 2.24 -4.92 2.24
C VAL A 138 2.75 -6.36 2.25
N HIS A 139 3.47 -6.77 3.31
CA HIS A 139 3.98 -8.12 3.44
C HIS A 139 2.86 -9.17 3.43
N LEU A 140 1.80 -8.96 4.20
CA LEU A 140 0.64 -9.84 4.25
C LEU A 140 -0.08 -9.93 2.90
N LEU A 141 -0.32 -8.80 2.25
CA LEU A 141 -1.03 -8.75 0.97
C LEU A 141 -0.27 -9.43 -0.17
N LYS A 142 1.07 -9.45 -0.15
CA LYS A 142 1.85 -10.25 -1.11
C LYS A 142 1.50 -11.75 -1.08
N GLY A 143 1.04 -12.26 0.08
CA GLY A 143 0.62 -13.65 0.23
C GLY A 143 -0.89 -13.87 0.14
N PHE A 144 -1.70 -12.85 0.41
CA PHE A 144 -3.15 -12.99 0.57
C PHE A 144 -3.96 -12.57 -0.66
N VAL A 145 -3.40 -11.76 -1.56
CA VAL A 145 -4.08 -11.41 -2.81
C VAL A 145 -4.41 -12.68 -3.60
N ARG A 146 -5.66 -12.77 -4.04
CA ARG A 146 -6.15 -13.80 -4.95
C ARG A 146 -6.56 -13.13 -6.25
N PHE A 147 -6.08 -13.66 -7.34
CA PHE A 147 -6.49 -13.26 -8.68
C PHE A 147 -7.44 -14.30 -9.23
N SER A 148 -8.46 -13.84 -9.95
CA SER A 148 -9.40 -14.66 -10.68
C SER A 148 -9.35 -14.26 -12.15
N GLU A 149 -9.55 -15.22 -13.03
CA GLU A 149 -9.64 -14.95 -14.45
C GLU A 149 -10.97 -14.26 -14.78
N PHE A 150 -10.88 -13.14 -15.49
CA PHE A 150 -12.02 -12.33 -15.90
C PHE A 150 -11.78 -11.82 -17.33
N GLU A 151 -12.59 -12.26 -18.28
CA GLU A 151 -12.51 -11.84 -19.69
C GLU A 151 -11.10 -11.88 -20.30
N GLY A 152 -10.32 -12.91 -19.95
CA GLY A 152 -8.96 -13.10 -20.47
C GLY A 152 -7.87 -12.31 -19.73
N MET A 153 -8.19 -11.65 -18.62
CA MET A 153 -7.24 -11.00 -17.74
C MET A 153 -7.39 -11.48 -16.29
N LEU A 154 -6.37 -11.26 -15.48
CA LEU A 154 -6.42 -11.57 -14.07
C LEU A 154 -6.92 -10.34 -13.28
N ALA A 155 -7.95 -10.52 -12.46
CA ALA A 155 -8.48 -9.48 -11.59
C ALA A 155 -8.40 -9.88 -10.13
N GLY A 156 -7.92 -8.97 -9.28
CA GLY A 156 -7.87 -9.15 -7.84
C GLY A 156 -8.41 -7.91 -7.11
N GLU A 157 -8.96 -8.14 -5.92
CA GLU A 157 -9.48 -7.07 -5.05
C GLU A 157 -8.78 -7.11 -3.70
N ILE A 158 -8.49 -5.94 -3.15
CA ILE A 158 -7.93 -5.78 -1.80
C ILE A 158 -8.65 -4.67 -1.02
N ARG A 159 -8.60 -4.77 0.31
CA ARG A 159 -9.13 -3.76 1.25
C ARG A 159 -8.09 -3.37 2.29
N PRO A 160 -7.02 -2.72 1.90
CA PRO A 160 -5.99 -2.30 2.82
C PRO A 160 -6.43 -1.06 3.63
N LYS A 161 -5.75 -0.81 4.76
CA LYS A 161 -5.86 0.46 5.47
C LYS A 161 -4.93 1.53 4.90
N ASN A 162 -3.75 1.11 4.47
CA ASN A 162 -2.73 1.99 3.90
C ASN A 162 -2.78 1.96 2.37
N ARG A 163 -2.28 2.99 1.70
CA ARG A 163 -2.12 3.01 0.24
C ARG A 163 -0.97 2.10 -0.18
N VAL A 164 -1.26 0.83 -0.43
CA VAL A 164 -0.26 -0.23 -0.62
C VAL A 164 0.11 -0.49 -2.07
N LEU A 165 -0.71 -0.06 -3.05
CA LEU A 165 -0.50 -0.37 -4.47
C LEU A 165 0.89 0.04 -4.99
N PRO A 166 1.46 1.22 -4.65
CA PRO A 166 2.80 1.58 -5.08
C PRO A 166 3.88 0.60 -4.61
N LEU A 167 3.71 -0.01 -3.42
CA LEU A 167 4.65 -0.95 -2.84
C LEU A 167 4.42 -2.40 -3.30
N LEU A 168 3.18 -2.76 -3.64
CA LEU A 168 2.82 -4.06 -4.21
C LEU A 168 3.18 -4.18 -5.69
N ARG A 169 3.22 -3.06 -6.40
CA ARG A 169 3.48 -2.99 -7.85
C ARG A 169 4.67 -3.84 -8.28
N HIS A 170 5.84 -3.60 -7.69
CA HIS A 170 7.05 -4.32 -8.08
C HIS A 170 6.89 -5.84 -7.93
N HIS A 171 6.28 -6.28 -6.82
CA HIS A 171 6.08 -7.70 -6.54
C HIS A 171 5.20 -8.37 -7.59
N PHE A 172 4.01 -7.81 -7.89
CA PHE A 172 3.07 -8.44 -8.82
C PHE A 172 3.46 -8.28 -10.28
N CYS A 173 3.95 -7.10 -10.69
CA CYS A 173 4.43 -6.90 -12.06
C CYS A 173 5.64 -7.80 -12.41
N SER A 174 6.54 -8.06 -11.44
CA SER A 174 7.65 -8.97 -11.67
C SER A 174 7.23 -10.44 -11.67
N ARG A 175 6.27 -10.82 -10.80
CA ARG A 175 5.80 -12.21 -10.69
C ARG A 175 4.94 -12.63 -11.88
N MET A 176 4.15 -11.70 -12.41
CA MET A 176 3.19 -11.92 -13.50
C MET A 176 3.55 -11.06 -14.72
N TYR A 177 4.84 -11.04 -15.08
CA TYR A 177 5.36 -10.11 -16.09
C TYR A 177 4.77 -10.30 -17.49
N ASN A 178 4.28 -11.50 -17.81
CA ASN A 178 3.61 -11.81 -19.09
C ASN A 178 2.09 -11.70 -19.05
N GLU A 179 1.51 -11.47 -17.87
CA GLU A 179 0.07 -11.49 -17.69
C GLU A 179 -0.51 -10.07 -17.70
N THR A 180 -1.70 -9.92 -18.27
CA THR A 180 -2.50 -8.71 -18.07
C THR A 180 -3.30 -8.87 -16.78
N PHE A 181 -3.15 -7.91 -15.85
CA PHE A 181 -3.91 -7.96 -14.61
C PHE A 181 -4.36 -6.58 -14.11
N LEU A 182 -5.43 -6.62 -13.32
CA LEU A 182 -5.96 -5.51 -12.55
C LEU A 182 -5.96 -5.89 -11.06
N LEU A 183 -5.38 -5.04 -10.20
CA LEU A 183 -5.48 -5.16 -8.76
C LEU A 183 -6.19 -3.92 -8.20
N TYR A 184 -7.44 -4.09 -7.76
CA TYR A 184 -8.29 -3.01 -7.29
C TYR A 184 -8.19 -2.83 -5.77
N ASP A 185 -7.85 -1.63 -5.34
CA ASP A 185 -7.92 -1.19 -3.95
C ASP A 185 -9.27 -0.53 -3.69
N ARG A 186 -10.17 -1.29 -3.06
CA ARG A 186 -11.53 -0.85 -2.75
C ARG A 186 -11.60 0.23 -1.68
N THR A 187 -10.56 0.38 -0.85
CA THR A 187 -10.52 1.38 0.21
C THR A 187 -10.18 2.76 -0.32
N HIS A 188 -9.27 2.82 -1.29
CA HIS A 188 -8.76 4.08 -1.82
C HIS A 188 -9.29 4.41 -3.22
N HIS A 189 -10.15 3.53 -3.80
CA HIS A 189 -10.70 3.69 -5.15
C HIS A 189 -9.60 3.87 -6.20
N GLU A 190 -8.59 3.01 -6.15
CA GLU A 190 -7.46 3.00 -7.08
C GLU A 190 -7.26 1.58 -7.65
N ALA A 191 -6.73 1.48 -8.85
CA ALA A 191 -6.38 0.20 -9.44
C ALA A 191 -4.96 0.23 -10.00
N LEU A 192 -4.18 -0.82 -9.71
CA LEU A 192 -2.96 -1.14 -10.41
C LEU A 192 -3.31 -1.97 -11.64
N LEU A 193 -3.09 -1.39 -12.80
CA LEU A 193 -3.21 -2.05 -14.11
C LEU A 193 -1.82 -2.45 -14.59
N HIS A 194 -1.72 -3.65 -15.16
CA HIS A 194 -0.50 -4.17 -15.75
C HIS A 194 -0.78 -4.87 -17.07
N GLU A 195 0.01 -4.54 -18.07
CA GLU A 195 0.21 -5.27 -19.31
C GLU A 195 1.71 -5.56 -19.47
N PRO A 196 2.12 -6.57 -20.23
CA PRO A 196 3.53 -6.84 -20.45
C PRO A 196 4.33 -5.58 -20.83
N GLY A 197 5.28 -5.21 -19.97
CA GLY A 197 6.13 -4.02 -20.16
C GLY A 197 5.51 -2.68 -19.78
N LYS A 198 4.24 -2.62 -19.34
CA LYS A 198 3.55 -1.38 -18.95
C LYS A 198 2.79 -1.57 -17.64
N TRP A 199 2.67 -0.50 -16.88
CA TRP A 199 1.80 -0.47 -15.71
C TRP A 199 1.34 0.95 -15.43
N ALA A 200 0.20 1.08 -14.75
CA ALA A 200 -0.30 2.36 -14.23
C ALA A 200 -1.06 2.12 -12.92
N ILE A 201 -1.06 3.13 -12.05
CA ILE A 201 -2.00 3.19 -10.92
C ILE A 201 -2.94 4.34 -11.24
N LEU A 202 -4.23 4.06 -11.33
CA LEU A 202 -5.25 5.01 -11.76
C LEU A 202 -6.41 5.02 -10.77
N PRO A 203 -7.08 6.16 -10.56
CA PRO A 203 -8.33 6.20 -9.82
C PRO A 203 -9.38 5.37 -10.55
N LEU A 204 -10.13 4.58 -9.78
CA LEU A 204 -11.21 3.73 -10.27
C LEU A 204 -12.32 3.70 -9.20
N GLU A 205 -13.39 4.45 -9.41
CA GLU A 205 -14.46 4.64 -8.42
C GLU A 205 -15.15 3.35 -8.04
N GLU A 206 -15.46 2.51 -9.00
CA GLU A 206 -16.13 1.23 -8.77
C GLU A 206 -15.58 0.16 -9.72
N PHE A 207 -15.26 -0.99 -9.17
CA PHE A 207 -14.96 -2.21 -9.92
C PHE A 207 -15.84 -3.34 -9.39
N LYS A 208 -16.69 -3.89 -10.27
CA LYS A 208 -17.50 -5.07 -9.96
C LYS A 208 -16.94 -6.25 -10.73
N MET A 209 -16.36 -7.19 -10.01
CA MET A 209 -16.01 -8.47 -10.60
C MET A 209 -17.29 -9.18 -11.02
N ALA A 210 -17.40 -9.60 -12.29
CA ALA A 210 -18.52 -10.43 -12.73
C ALA A 210 -18.51 -11.79 -12.00
N ALA A 211 -19.64 -12.50 -12.09
CA ALA A 211 -19.70 -13.85 -11.58
C ALA A 211 -18.61 -14.72 -12.24
N PRO A 212 -17.93 -15.59 -11.49
CA PRO A 212 -16.88 -16.43 -12.03
C PRO A 212 -17.39 -17.34 -13.14
N SER A 213 -16.60 -17.53 -14.18
CA SER A 213 -16.89 -18.52 -15.22
C SER A 213 -16.97 -19.93 -14.60
N ALA A 214 -17.58 -20.90 -15.32
CA ALA A 214 -17.64 -22.28 -14.84
C ALA A 214 -16.23 -22.86 -14.59
N ALA A 215 -15.26 -22.53 -15.44
CA ALA A 215 -13.85 -22.93 -15.27
C ALA A 215 -13.23 -22.30 -14.03
N GLU A 216 -13.39 -20.99 -13.83
CA GLU A 216 -12.90 -20.28 -12.64
C GLU A 216 -13.55 -20.83 -11.36
N ALA A 217 -14.85 -21.09 -11.37
CA ALA A 217 -15.55 -21.70 -10.23
C ALA A 217 -15.00 -23.12 -9.89
N GLN A 218 -14.59 -23.89 -10.91
CA GLN A 218 -13.93 -25.18 -10.72
C GLN A 218 -12.55 -25.01 -10.09
N TYR A 219 -11.72 -24.06 -10.57
CA TYR A 219 -10.41 -23.79 -9.98
C TYR A 219 -10.50 -23.30 -8.54
N ARG A 220 -11.47 -22.46 -8.20
CA ARG A 220 -11.71 -22.02 -6.82
C ARG A 220 -12.11 -23.18 -5.90
N ARG A 221 -12.97 -24.11 -6.37
CA ARG A 221 -13.30 -25.34 -5.61
C ARG A 221 -12.09 -26.24 -5.40
N LEU A 222 -11.25 -26.42 -6.43
CA LEU A 222 -10.00 -27.17 -6.32
C LEU A 222 -9.04 -26.51 -5.32
N TRP A 223 -8.91 -25.20 -5.36
CA TRP A 223 -8.08 -24.45 -4.41
C TRP A 223 -8.59 -24.59 -2.98
N LYS A 224 -9.89 -24.44 -2.76
CA LYS A 224 -10.50 -24.63 -1.43
C LYS A 224 -10.27 -26.05 -0.91
N ARG A 225 -10.51 -27.04 -1.76
CA ARG A 225 -10.27 -28.46 -1.40
C ARG A 225 -8.80 -28.73 -1.07
N PHE A 226 -7.89 -28.18 -1.86
CA PHE A 226 -6.45 -28.27 -1.56
C PHE A 226 -6.14 -27.63 -0.21
N TYR A 227 -6.61 -26.42 0.04
CA TYR A 227 -6.43 -25.71 1.31
C TYR A 227 -6.90 -26.54 2.51
N ASP A 228 -8.11 -27.11 2.43
CA ASP A 228 -8.69 -27.93 3.49
C ASP A 228 -7.94 -29.29 3.65
N THR A 229 -7.35 -29.81 2.59
CA THR A 229 -6.67 -31.12 2.59
C THR A 229 -5.24 -31.07 3.12
N ILE A 230 -4.51 -29.96 2.89
CA ILE A 230 -3.13 -29.83 3.37
C ILE A 230 -3.03 -29.47 4.85
N GLU A 231 -4.17 -29.16 5.49
CA GLU A 231 -4.18 -28.87 6.92
C GLU A 231 -3.82 -30.11 7.73
N ILE A 232 -2.76 -30.01 8.52
CA ILE A 232 -2.41 -31.05 9.50
C ILE A 232 -3.36 -30.88 10.69
N LYS A 233 -4.33 -31.79 10.84
CA LYS A 233 -5.40 -31.70 11.84
C LYS A 233 -4.88 -31.52 13.27
N GLU A 234 -3.77 -32.17 13.62
CA GLU A 234 -3.13 -32.09 14.94
C GLU A 234 -2.51 -30.70 15.20
N ARG A 235 -2.30 -29.90 14.15
CA ARG A 235 -1.81 -28.52 14.24
C ARG A 235 -2.89 -27.48 14.06
N HIS A 236 -4.15 -27.91 13.94
CA HIS A 236 -5.27 -27.00 13.79
C HIS A 236 -5.36 -26.02 14.96
N ASN A 237 -5.10 -24.75 14.70
CA ASN A 237 -5.14 -23.69 15.72
C ASN A 237 -5.80 -22.43 15.14
N PRO A 238 -7.12 -22.29 15.24
CA PRO A 238 -7.85 -21.14 14.68
C PRO A 238 -7.41 -19.80 15.27
N LYS A 239 -6.96 -19.79 16.53
CA LYS A 239 -6.48 -18.57 17.18
C LYS A 239 -5.16 -18.10 16.56
N LEU A 240 -4.21 -19.01 16.37
CA LEU A 240 -2.94 -18.73 15.72
C LEU A 240 -3.14 -18.34 14.24
N ARG A 241 -4.04 -19.02 13.54
CA ARG A 241 -4.41 -18.67 12.15
C ARG A 241 -4.88 -17.22 12.06
N ARG A 242 -5.78 -16.75 12.93
CA ARG A 242 -6.27 -15.35 12.94
C ARG A 242 -5.17 -14.34 13.24
N THR A 243 -4.15 -14.72 13.97
CA THR A 243 -3.00 -13.85 14.25
C THR A 243 -2.14 -13.64 13.01
N HIS A 244 -1.87 -14.71 12.25
CA HIS A 244 -1.03 -14.65 11.04
C HIS A 244 -1.81 -14.28 9.77
N MET A 245 -3.11 -14.56 9.74
CA MET A 245 -4.04 -14.29 8.65
C MET A 245 -5.28 -13.58 9.21
N PRO A 246 -5.20 -12.25 9.42
CA PRO A 246 -6.30 -11.48 10.02
C PRO A 246 -7.59 -11.59 9.21
N GLN A 247 -8.72 -11.77 9.90
CA GLN A 247 -10.04 -11.99 9.31
C GLN A 247 -10.47 -10.89 8.32
N ARG A 248 -9.96 -9.67 8.46
CA ARG A 248 -10.27 -8.54 7.56
C ARG A 248 -9.86 -8.77 6.09
N TYR A 249 -9.01 -9.78 5.82
CA TYR A 249 -8.61 -10.13 4.45
C TYR A 249 -9.41 -11.29 3.87
N TRP A 250 -10.22 -12.00 4.71
CA TRP A 250 -10.87 -13.23 4.31
C TRP A 250 -11.97 -13.03 3.26
N ASP A 251 -12.60 -11.85 3.24
CA ASP A 251 -13.65 -11.52 2.26
C ASP A 251 -13.12 -11.40 0.81
N THR A 252 -11.83 -11.17 0.64
CA THR A 252 -11.16 -11.14 -0.68
C THR A 252 -10.37 -12.42 -1.00
N MET A 253 -10.39 -13.41 -0.09
CA MET A 253 -9.68 -14.69 -0.26
C MET A 253 -10.67 -15.79 -0.64
N THR A 254 -10.46 -16.39 -1.81
CA THR A 254 -11.40 -17.36 -2.40
C THR A 254 -11.67 -18.58 -1.53
N GLU A 255 -10.68 -19.03 -0.74
CA GLU A 255 -10.82 -20.17 0.18
C GLU A 255 -11.75 -19.92 1.36
N PHE A 256 -12.09 -18.68 1.66
CA PHE A 256 -12.99 -18.30 2.75
C PHE A 256 -14.37 -17.81 2.28
N GLN A 257 -14.61 -17.78 0.98
CA GLN A 257 -15.91 -17.44 0.41
C GLN A 257 -16.87 -18.64 0.51
N ASP A 258 -18.17 -18.37 0.77
CA ASP A 258 -19.18 -19.42 0.85
C ASP A 258 -19.44 -20.07 -0.51
N GLU A 259 -19.76 -21.39 -0.51
CA GLU A 259 -20.06 -22.12 -1.74
C GLU A 259 -21.27 -21.56 -2.50
N SER A 260 -22.22 -20.95 -1.81
CA SER A 260 -23.35 -20.26 -2.44
C SER A 260 -22.94 -19.15 -3.40
N TYR A 261 -21.80 -18.50 -3.17
CA TYR A 261 -21.25 -17.49 -4.07
C TYR A 261 -20.79 -18.08 -5.42
N PHE A 262 -20.42 -19.39 -5.42
CA PHE A 262 -19.96 -20.10 -6.62
C PHE A 262 -21.10 -20.75 -7.39
N LEU A 263 -22.29 -20.88 -6.79
CA LEU A 263 -23.46 -21.54 -7.40
C LEU A 263 -24.38 -20.58 -8.15
N ALA A 264 -24.22 -19.29 -7.97
CA ALA A 264 -25.02 -18.28 -8.66
C ALA A 264 -24.63 -18.18 -10.15
N GLY A 265 -24.79 -19.24 -10.92
CA GLY A 265 -24.55 -19.28 -12.36
C GLY A 265 -24.18 -20.64 -12.96
N THR A 266 -24.15 -21.71 -12.19
CA THR A 266 -23.80 -23.03 -12.71
C THR A 266 -24.85 -24.07 -12.35
N GLU A 267 -25.46 -24.72 -13.36
CA GLU A 267 -26.13 -26.03 -13.19
C GLU A 267 -25.10 -26.99 -12.58
N ALA A 268 -25.60 -27.82 -11.64
CA ALA A 268 -24.78 -28.78 -10.91
C ALA A 268 -24.01 -29.71 -11.85
N LEU A 269 -22.69 -29.58 -11.86
CA LEU A 269 -21.81 -30.54 -12.53
C LEU A 269 -21.75 -31.83 -11.67
N PRO A 270 -21.73 -33.01 -12.29
CA PRO A 270 -21.70 -34.29 -11.58
C PRO A 270 -20.40 -34.46 -10.78
N ASP A 271 -20.54 -35.13 -9.63
CA ASP A 271 -19.49 -35.45 -8.63
C ASP A 271 -18.42 -36.45 -9.14
N ASN A 272 -17.93 -36.32 -10.35
CA ASN A 272 -16.96 -37.26 -10.88
C ASN A 272 -15.53 -36.60 -10.84
N PRO A 273 -14.60 -37.13 -10.04
CA PRO A 273 -13.23 -36.63 -10.01
C PRO A 273 -12.57 -36.87 -11.37
N LEU A 274 -12.12 -35.79 -12.03
CA LEU A 274 -11.29 -35.93 -13.21
C LEU A 274 -10.02 -36.74 -12.87
N PRO A 275 -9.62 -37.72 -13.71
CA PRO A 275 -8.39 -38.45 -13.52
C PRO A 275 -7.19 -37.49 -13.56
N LEU A 276 -6.30 -37.60 -12.58
CA LEU A 276 -5.06 -36.83 -12.47
C LEU A 276 -4.06 -37.03 -13.64
N GLU A 277 -4.39 -37.88 -14.60
CA GLU A 277 -3.51 -38.24 -15.73
C GLU A 277 -3.42 -37.19 -16.87
N GLN A 278 -4.16 -36.08 -16.82
CA GLN A 278 -4.10 -35.03 -17.84
C GLN A 278 -3.46 -33.70 -17.35
N ALA A 279 -2.81 -33.71 -16.19
CA ALA A 279 -1.96 -32.60 -15.82
C ALA A 279 -0.71 -32.63 -16.74
N HIS A 280 -0.56 -31.64 -17.61
CA HIS A 280 0.60 -31.44 -18.46
C HIS A 280 1.90 -31.60 -17.64
N THR A 281 2.63 -32.65 -17.91
CA THR A 281 4.04 -32.75 -17.50
C THR A 281 4.82 -31.62 -18.17
N PRO A 282 5.49 -30.75 -17.42
CA PRO A 282 6.34 -29.74 -18.04
C PRO A 282 7.43 -30.45 -18.86
N SER A 283 7.59 -30.05 -20.13
CA SER A 283 8.65 -30.52 -21.00
C SER A 283 10.01 -30.35 -20.34
N PRO A 284 10.93 -31.33 -20.42
CA PRO A 284 12.26 -31.21 -19.84
C PRO A 284 13.02 -30.04 -20.47
N LEU A 285 13.69 -29.25 -19.62
CA LEU A 285 14.59 -28.18 -20.02
C LEU A 285 15.65 -28.69 -20.99
N PRO A 286 16.00 -27.93 -22.05
CA PRO A 286 17.08 -28.30 -22.95
C PRO A 286 18.42 -28.34 -22.19
N PRO A 287 19.36 -29.26 -22.58
CA PRO A 287 20.64 -29.38 -21.90
C PRO A 287 21.47 -28.10 -22.05
N SER A 288 22.06 -27.66 -20.93
CA SER A 288 23.00 -26.56 -20.87
C SER A 288 24.19 -26.80 -21.81
N SER A 289 24.43 -25.86 -22.73
CA SER A 289 25.62 -25.84 -23.59
C SER A 289 26.90 -25.78 -22.74
N PRO A 290 27.98 -26.51 -23.13
CA PRO A 290 29.24 -26.48 -22.41
C PRO A 290 29.93 -25.11 -22.54
N ALA A 291 30.54 -24.66 -21.46
CA ALA A 291 31.36 -23.46 -21.42
C ALA A 291 32.53 -23.60 -22.41
N VAL A 292 32.66 -22.63 -23.31
CA VAL A 292 33.84 -22.45 -24.14
C VAL A 292 34.89 -21.74 -23.28
N SER A 293 35.92 -22.49 -22.94
CA SER A 293 37.16 -21.95 -22.41
C SER A 293 37.98 -21.37 -23.57
N GLY A 294 38.38 -20.12 -23.44
CA GLY A 294 39.27 -19.36 -24.29
C GLY A 294 39.63 -18.05 -23.63
#